data_63b095717fb7fd3c2272d855fb6769bf
#
_entry.id   63b095717fb7fd3c2272d855fb6769bf
#
_cell.length_a   1.000
_cell.length_b   1.000
_cell.length_c   1.000
_cell.angle_alpha   90.00
_cell.angle_beta   90.00
_cell.angle_gamma   90.00
#
_symmetry.space_group_name_H-M   'P 1'
#
loop_
_entity.id
_entity.type
_entity.pdbx_description
1 polymer ?
#
loop_
_entity_poly.entity_id
_entity_poly.type
_entity_poly.pdbx_seq_one_letter_code
_entity_poly.pdbx_strand_id
1 'polypeptide(L)'
;MNSLSSSPIFKFTLFACLSAVLTGCVGEGNYISGDGLPNPAPVVTQNWGQLPAGRNWGSTAGIDIDPNDGHIWAYERCGAGTFGGGTPINCDTNPVDPIFKFDRNTGEVLANFGGGIMMTPHGIHAAADGSVWVTDFATNSDGTKGQQVHQFSADGELLMSLGTAGSAGSGPNQFNQPNDVIVGPDGSIYVSDGHNGQGMTSNQAMEEGRAAGNTARIMKFSPEGRFIKQWGSIGVRHGEFRTPHAMEFDSQGRLWVADRGNHRLELFDQDGNYLESRYTYGRISGLFITADDMVYAIDSESSPTGHVGWRNGVRIGPLNDDRIVAFIQPFERDDRVYHGTAGEGIAVDADGNVYAAEGPNSLSQAGGAFTKYPVR
;
A
#
# COMPACT_ATOMS: atom_id res chain seq x y z
N MET A 1 75.02 -57.54 25.34
CA MET A 1 74.51 -57.10 26.64
C MET A 1 73.94 -55.69 26.39
N ASN A 2 72.72 -55.58 26.70
CA ASN A 2 71.81 -54.51 26.34
C ASN A 2 72.07 -53.13 27.04
N SER A 3 71.94 -52.05 26.33
CA SER A 3 71.54 -50.80 26.96
C SER A 3 70.61 -50.01 26.04
N LEU A 4 69.38 -49.87 26.50
CA LEU A 4 68.32 -49.11 25.92
C LEU A 4 68.56 -47.62 26.20
N SER A 5 68.60 -46.78 25.16
CA SER A 5 68.59 -45.33 25.28
C SER A 5 67.18 -44.85 25.11
N SER A 6 66.64 -44.19 26.12
CA SER A 6 65.30 -43.55 26.11
C SER A 6 65.42 -42.14 25.53
N SER A 7 64.65 -41.89 24.45
CA SER A 7 64.44 -40.54 23.91
C SER A 7 63.21 -39.89 24.60
N PRO A 8 63.20 -38.61 24.85
CA PRO A 8 62.06 -37.93 25.47
C PRO A 8 60.99 -37.58 24.44
N ILE A 9 59.77 -37.96 24.74
CA ILE A 9 58.55 -37.60 23.97
C ILE A 9 58.19 -36.17 24.30
N PHE A 10 58.31 -35.28 23.34
CA PHE A 10 57.71 -33.95 23.40
C PHE A 10 56.21 -34.05 23.23
N LYS A 11 55.42 -33.77 24.27
CA LYS A 11 53.99 -33.59 24.19
C LYS A 11 53.68 -32.22 23.66
N PHE A 12 53.26 -32.14 22.41
CA PHE A 12 52.59 -30.94 21.88
C PHE A 12 51.16 -30.89 22.43
N THR A 13 50.90 -29.93 23.32
CA THR A 13 49.55 -29.60 23.77
C THR A 13 48.91 -28.72 22.73
N LEU A 14 48.02 -29.24 21.92
CA LEU A 14 47.24 -28.49 20.96
C LEU A 14 46.17 -27.70 21.74
N PHE A 15 46.35 -26.41 21.89
CA PHE A 15 45.27 -25.52 22.34
C PHE A 15 44.30 -25.34 21.20
N ALA A 16 43.18 -26.09 21.23
CA ALA A 16 42.03 -25.83 20.39
C ALA A 16 41.32 -24.61 20.96
N CYS A 17 41.51 -23.42 20.34
CA CYS A 17 40.63 -22.30 20.54
C CYS A 17 39.26 -22.64 20.00
N LEU A 18 38.35 -23.04 20.90
CA LEU A 18 36.91 -23.16 20.60
C LEU A 18 36.37 -21.72 20.50
N SER A 19 36.34 -21.18 19.29
CA SER A 19 35.54 -19.98 18.99
C SER A 19 34.08 -20.37 19.11
N ALA A 20 33.47 -20.15 20.28
CA ALA A 20 32.04 -20.20 20.43
C ALA A 20 31.45 -19.06 19.59
N VAL A 21 31.01 -19.35 18.38
CA VAL A 21 30.08 -18.53 17.64
C VAL A 21 28.78 -18.57 18.44
N LEU A 22 28.56 -17.57 19.26
CA LEU A 22 27.25 -17.26 19.82
C LEU A 22 26.37 -16.85 18.64
N THR A 23 25.82 -17.82 17.91
CA THR A 23 24.60 -17.62 17.17
C THR A 23 23.53 -17.44 18.23
N GLY A 24 23.34 -16.19 18.66
CA GLY A 24 22.16 -15.81 19.38
C GLY A 24 20.98 -16.20 18.49
N CYS A 25 20.17 -17.16 18.94
CA CYS A 25 18.83 -17.33 18.43
C CYS A 25 18.13 -16.00 18.70
N VAL A 26 18.09 -15.13 17.70
CA VAL A 26 17.13 -14.04 17.67
C VAL A 26 15.81 -14.78 17.61
N GLY A 27 15.07 -14.83 18.73
CA GLY A 27 13.75 -15.44 18.76
C GLY A 27 12.92 -14.77 17.66
N GLU A 28 12.27 -15.58 16.84
CA GLU A 28 11.35 -15.05 15.83
C GLU A 28 10.32 -14.19 16.57
N GLY A 29 10.31 -12.88 16.26
CA GLY A 29 9.33 -11.96 16.82
C GLY A 29 7.92 -12.34 16.37
N ASN A 30 6.93 -11.97 17.14
CA ASN A 30 5.53 -12.22 16.79
C ASN A 30 5.07 -11.22 15.70
N TYR A 31 5.10 -11.61 14.45
CA TYR A 31 4.71 -10.77 13.31
C TYR A 31 3.22 -10.34 13.36
N ILE A 32 2.36 -11.07 14.05
CA ILE A 32 0.93 -10.73 14.19
C ILE A 32 0.75 -9.46 15.01
N SER A 33 1.35 -9.42 16.20
CA SER A 33 1.31 -8.26 17.10
C SER A 33 2.46 -7.28 16.88
N GLY A 34 3.52 -7.69 16.19
CA GLY A 34 4.76 -6.95 16.06
C GLY A 34 5.66 -7.01 17.31
N ASP A 35 5.26 -7.73 18.37
CA ASP A 35 6.03 -7.85 19.60
C ASP A 35 7.34 -8.61 19.38
N GLY A 36 8.43 -8.03 19.85
CA GLY A 36 9.79 -8.61 19.72
C GLY A 36 10.43 -8.36 18.34
N LEU A 37 9.72 -7.81 17.37
CA LEU A 37 10.33 -7.37 16.10
C LEU A 37 10.97 -5.98 16.28
N PRO A 38 12.12 -5.72 15.61
CA PRO A 38 12.72 -4.40 15.60
C PRO A 38 11.79 -3.37 14.96
N ASN A 39 11.75 -2.15 15.53
CA ASN A 39 11.12 -1.00 14.91
C ASN A 39 12.23 -0.08 14.34
N PRO A 40 12.40 -0.02 13.01
CA PRO A 40 13.44 0.81 12.40
C PRO A 40 13.14 2.30 12.45
N ALA A 41 11.88 2.69 12.67
CA ALA A 41 11.42 4.06 12.65
C ALA A 41 10.54 4.39 13.89
N PRO A 42 11.12 4.37 15.11
CA PRO A 42 10.37 4.56 16.35
C PRO A 42 9.95 6.01 16.61
N VAL A 43 10.48 6.96 15.86
CA VAL A 43 10.12 8.38 15.95
C VAL A 43 8.99 8.66 14.97
N VAL A 44 8.05 9.51 15.39
CA VAL A 44 6.86 9.83 14.61
C VAL A 44 6.76 11.33 14.43
N THR A 45 6.57 11.79 13.21
CA THR A 45 6.20 13.16 12.86
C THR A 45 4.77 13.14 12.35
N GLN A 46 3.84 13.51 13.22
CA GLN A 46 2.43 13.68 12.84
C GLN A 46 2.23 14.96 12.05
N ASN A 47 1.14 15.01 11.29
CA ASN A 47 0.76 16.18 10.48
C ASN A 47 1.90 16.62 9.56
N TRP A 48 2.63 15.65 9.00
CA TRP A 48 3.62 15.93 8.01
C TRP A 48 2.93 16.42 6.72
N GLY A 49 3.54 17.39 6.05
CA GLY A 49 2.94 18.08 4.92
C GLY A 49 2.15 19.34 5.36
N GLN A 50 2.24 20.40 4.58
CA GLN A 50 1.66 21.69 4.89
C GLN A 50 0.59 22.02 3.86
N LEU A 51 -0.68 22.13 4.28
CA LEU A 51 -1.73 22.60 3.39
C LEU A 51 -1.65 24.10 3.15
N PRO A 52 -2.08 24.57 1.99
CA PRO A 52 -2.28 26.01 1.75
C PRO A 52 -3.18 26.65 2.81
N ALA A 53 -2.94 27.93 3.10
CA ALA A 53 -3.68 28.66 4.11
C ALA A 53 -5.20 28.60 3.88
N GLY A 54 -5.94 28.33 4.94
CA GLY A 54 -7.40 28.21 4.90
C GLY A 54 -7.95 26.86 4.48
N ARG A 55 -7.08 25.87 4.16
CA ARG A 55 -7.48 24.48 3.89
C ARG A 55 -7.52 23.65 5.17
N ASN A 56 -8.45 22.73 5.21
CA ASN A 56 -8.48 21.69 6.22
C ASN A 56 -8.13 20.34 5.58
N TRP A 57 -7.44 19.49 6.33
CA TRP A 57 -7.19 18.13 5.91
C TRP A 57 -8.52 17.36 5.73
N GLY A 58 -8.66 16.71 4.58
CA GLY A 58 -9.58 15.59 4.40
C GLY A 58 -8.88 14.25 4.66
N SER A 59 -9.63 13.17 4.65
CA SER A 59 -9.06 11.83 4.68
C SER A 59 -8.27 11.56 3.40
N THR A 60 -7.31 10.64 3.48
CA THR A 60 -6.47 10.22 2.35
C THR A 60 -6.22 8.71 2.42
N ALA A 61 -5.86 8.09 1.30
CA ALA A 61 -5.51 6.68 1.26
C ALA A 61 -4.31 6.42 0.33
N GLY A 62 -3.88 7.41 -0.46
CA GLY A 62 -2.80 7.27 -1.43
C GLY A 62 -1.66 8.25 -1.19
N ILE A 63 -0.45 7.73 -1.33
CA ILE A 63 0.83 8.46 -1.27
C ILE A 63 1.86 7.69 -2.07
N ASP A 64 2.71 8.39 -2.83
CA ASP A 64 3.78 7.77 -3.61
C ASP A 64 5.02 8.65 -3.68
N ILE A 65 6.16 8.06 -4.03
CA ILE A 65 7.44 8.75 -4.23
C ILE A 65 7.61 9.05 -5.73
N ASP A 66 7.87 10.31 -6.06
CA ASP A 66 8.28 10.65 -7.42
C ASP A 66 9.64 10.02 -7.75
N PRO A 67 9.71 9.09 -8.71
CA PRO A 67 10.96 8.39 -9.02
C PRO A 67 12.02 9.32 -9.64
N ASN A 68 11.65 10.52 -10.09
CA ASN A 68 12.55 11.45 -10.76
C ASN A 68 13.28 12.38 -9.80
N ASP A 69 12.64 12.78 -8.69
CA ASP A 69 13.23 13.76 -7.75
C ASP A 69 13.10 13.36 -6.28
N GLY A 70 12.37 12.27 -5.99
CA GLY A 70 12.18 11.73 -4.64
C GLY A 70 11.23 12.56 -3.78
N HIS A 71 10.52 13.53 -4.33
CA HIS A 71 9.46 14.24 -3.63
C HIS A 71 8.19 13.39 -3.51
N ILE A 72 7.23 13.84 -2.71
CA ILE A 72 6.08 13.04 -2.30
C ILE A 72 4.83 13.49 -3.07
N TRP A 73 4.23 12.61 -3.84
CA TRP A 73 2.89 12.78 -4.37
C TRP A 73 1.85 12.20 -3.43
N ALA A 74 0.81 12.95 -3.17
CA ALA A 74 -0.28 12.51 -2.32
C ALA A 74 -1.55 13.31 -2.65
N TYR A 75 -2.68 12.90 -2.08
CA TYR A 75 -3.92 13.67 -2.18
C TYR A 75 -4.62 13.77 -0.82
N GLU A 76 -5.58 14.69 -0.70
CA GLU A 76 -6.59 14.70 0.36
C GLU A 76 -7.98 14.86 -0.26
N ARG A 77 -9.01 14.35 0.41
CA ARG A 77 -10.39 14.29 -0.12
C ARG A 77 -11.16 15.58 0.10
N CYS A 78 -10.58 16.73 -0.26
CA CYS A 78 -11.20 18.05 -0.27
C CYS A 78 -11.84 18.46 1.06
N GLY A 79 -11.19 18.09 2.18
CA GLY A 79 -11.70 18.33 3.53
C GLY A 79 -12.74 17.31 4.03
N ALA A 80 -13.03 16.25 3.25
CA ALA A 80 -13.95 15.19 3.68
C ALA A 80 -13.36 14.34 4.80
N GLY A 81 -14.07 14.20 5.92
CA GLY A 81 -13.62 13.41 7.07
C GLY A 81 -13.78 11.90 6.93
N THR A 82 -14.25 11.40 5.79
CA THR A 82 -14.46 9.97 5.51
C THR A 82 -14.17 9.67 4.04
N PHE A 83 -14.62 8.50 3.53
CA PHE A 83 -14.52 8.12 2.11
C PHE A 83 -15.18 9.09 1.11
N GLY A 84 -15.78 10.19 1.55
CA GLY A 84 -16.40 11.17 0.65
C GLY A 84 -17.76 10.76 0.10
N GLY A 85 -18.03 9.48 -0.09
CA GLY A 85 -19.35 9.00 -0.50
C GLY A 85 -20.39 9.22 0.58
N GLY A 86 -21.41 10.07 0.30
CA GLY A 86 -22.50 10.34 1.24
C GLY A 86 -22.17 11.34 2.36
N THR A 87 -21.01 11.97 2.36
CA THR A 87 -20.70 13.10 3.26
C THR A 87 -21.08 14.43 2.61
N PRO A 88 -21.50 15.43 3.40
CA PRO A 88 -21.84 16.75 2.87
C PRO A 88 -20.64 17.49 2.26
N ILE A 89 -19.39 17.16 2.67
CA ILE A 89 -18.16 17.72 2.12
C ILE A 89 -17.40 16.61 1.39
N ASN A 90 -17.11 16.81 0.11
CA ASN A 90 -16.34 15.93 -0.75
C ASN A 90 -15.79 16.74 -1.94
N CYS A 91 -15.00 16.17 -2.83
CA CYS A 91 -14.40 16.93 -3.93
C CYS A 91 -15.40 17.42 -5.00
N ASP A 92 -16.64 16.93 -4.99
CA ASP A 92 -17.71 17.44 -5.84
C ASP A 92 -18.36 18.70 -5.25
N THR A 93 -18.64 18.69 -3.95
CA THR A 93 -19.27 19.82 -3.24
C THR A 93 -18.28 20.89 -2.78
N ASN A 94 -17.00 20.55 -2.65
CA ASN A 94 -15.90 21.46 -2.33
C ASN A 94 -14.75 21.24 -3.33
N PRO A 95 -14.86 21.80 -4.57
CA PRO A 95 -13.96 21.48 -5.68
C PRO A 95 -12.59 22.18 -5.58
N VAL A 96 -11.91 22.03 -4.47
CA VAL A 96 -10.52 22.46 -4.25
C VAL A 96 -9.55 21.47 -4.87
N ASP A 97 -8.32 21.88 -5.11
CA ASP A 97 -7.28 21.04 -5.69
C ASP A 97 -6.85 19.93 -4.71
N PRO A 98 -7.17 18.64 -4.97
CA PRO A 98 -6.92 17.57 -4.01
C PRO A 98 -5.54 16.95 -4.12
N ILE A 99 -4.85 17.04 -5.27
CA ILE A 99 -3.57 16.42 -5.53
C ILE A 99 -2.45 17.36 -5.13
N PHE A 100 -1.44 16.85 -4.43
CA PHE A 100 -0.29 17.62 -3.96
C PHE A 100 1.02 16.93 -4.31
N LYS A 101 2.03 17.72 -4.64
CA LYS A 101 3.43 17.34 -4.51
C LYS A 101 4.04 18.08 -3.34
N PHE A 102 4.66 17.33 -2.41
CA PHE A 102 5.32 17.91 -1.23
C PHE A 102 6.84 17.74 -1.32
N ASP A 103 7.57 18.75 -0.91
CA ASP A 103 8.99 18.63 -0.64
C ASP A 103 9.22 17.61 0.49
N ARG A 104 9.99 16.54 0.24
CA ARG A 104 10.17 15.44 1.19
C ARG A 104 10.86 15.85 2.50
N ASN A 105 11.63 16.96 2.49
CA ASN A 105 12.39 17.42 3.64
C ASN A 105 11.57 18.39 4.50
N THR A 106 10.84 19.33 3.86
CA THR A 106 10.13 20.42 4.53
C THR A 106 8.64 20.17 4.68
N GLY A 107 8.03 19.33 3.82
CA GLY A 107 6.59 19.17 3.73
C GLY A 107 5.88 20.34 3.07
N GLU A 108 6.61 21.28 2.45
CA GLU A 108 6.03 22.39 1.70
C GLU A 108 5.43 21.91 0.37
N VAL A 109 4.36 22.57 -0.06
CA VAL A 109 3.70 22.24 -1.34
C VAL A 109 4.53 22.76 -2.51
N LEU A 110 4.90 21.86 -3.41
CA LEU A 110 5.59 22.14 -4.67
C LEU A 110 4.62 22.25 -5.85
N ALA A 111 3.55 21.43 -5.83
CA ALA A 111 2.45 21.50 -6.82
C ALA A 111 1.12 21.16 -6.15
N ASN A 112 0.01 21.75 -6.67
CA ASN A 112 -1.34 21.46 -6.19
C ASN A 112 -2.33 21.70 -7.32
N PHE A 113 -3.16 20.68 -7.66
CA PHE A 113 -4.09 20.72 -8.79
C PHE A 113 -5.20 19.66 -8.69
N GLY A 114 -6.07 19.60 -9.72
CA GLY A 114 -7.10 18.57 -9.92
C GLY A 114 -8.48 18.96 -9.38
N GLY A 115 -8.68 20.22 -8.96
CA GLY A 115 -9.95 20.71 -8.46
C GLY A 115 -11.08 20.56 -9.46
N GLY A 116 -12.24 20.10 -9.00
CA GLY A 116 -13.46 19.95 -9.79
C GLY A 116 -13.50 18.74 -10.74
N ILE A 117 -12.42 17.94 -10.83
CA ILE A 117 -12.35 16.78 -11.74
C ILE A 117 -12.91 15.53 -11.08
N MET A 118 -12.51 15.26 -9.87
CA MET A 118 -12.79 14.01 -9.15
C MET A 118 -13.92 14.15 -8.12
N MET A 119 -14.48 13.01 -7.73
CA MET A 119 -15.40 12.88 -6.60
C MET A 119 -14.68 12.40 -5.34
N THR A 120 -13.93 11.30 -5.42
CA THR A 120 -13.27 10.65 -4.29
C THR A 120 -11.94 10.03 -4.73
N PRO A 121 -10.83 10.76 -4.68
CA PRO A 121 -9.52 10.19 -4.99
C PRO A 121 -9.18 9.06 -4.01
N HIS A 122 -8.56 7.97 -4.52
CA HIS A 122 -8.26 6.78 -3.73
C HIS A 122 -6.81 6.26 -3.90
N GLY A 123 -6.40 5.73 -5.03
CA GLY A 123 -5.01 5.37 -5.32
C GLY A 123 -4.28 6.51 -6.02
N ILE A 124 -2.97 6.62 -5.85
CA ILE A 124 -2.11 7.57 -6.56
C ILE A 124 -0.80 6.88 -6.92
N HIS A 125 -0.29 7.15 -8.13
CA HIS A 125 0.98 6.64 -8.61
C HIS A 125 1.75 7.70 -9.39
N ALA A 126 3.01 7.88 -9.03
CA ALA A 126 3.97 8.75 -9.71
C ALA A 126 4.76 7.93 -10.75
N ALA A 127 4.45 8.09 -12.01
CA ALA A 127 5.08 7.31 -13.07
C ALA A 127 6.47 7.88 -13.46
N ALA A 128 7.34 7.02 -13.98
CA ALA A 128 8.70 7.38 -14.38
C ALA A 128 8.76 8.41 -15.54
N ASP A 129 7.69 8.53 -16.33
CA ASP A 129 7.57 9.56 -17.37
C ASP A 129 7.23 10.96 -16.81
N GLY A 130 7.07 11.10 -15.50
CA GLY A 130 6.71 12.33 -14.79
C GLY A 130 5.20 12.57 -14.69
N SER A 131 4.37 11.68 -15.22
CA SER A 131 2.91 11.78 -15.05
C SER A 131 2.47 11.26 -13.68
N VAL A 132 1.31 11.72 -13.24
CA VAL A 132 0.67 11.32 -11.98
C VAL A 132 -0.68 10.70 -12.28
N TRP A 133 -0.90 9.51 -11.78
CA TRP A 133 -2.12 8.75 -11.95
C TRP A 133 -2.93 8.73 -10.66
N VAL A 134 -4.24 8.94 -10.73
CA VAL A 134 -5.14 8.92 -9.56
C VAL A 134 -6.42 8.19 -9.91
N THR A 135 -6.86 7.29 -9.03
CA THR A 135 -8.17 6.66 -9.15
C THR A 135 -9.25 7.53 -8.52
N ASP A 136 -10.42 7.61 -9.15
CA ASP A 136 -11.63 8.27 -8.64
C ASP A 136 -12.70 7.23 -8.30
N PHE A 137 -12.80 6.92 -7.03
CA PHE A 137 -13.44 5.75 -6.47
C PHE A 137 -14.96 5.76 -6.55
N ALA A 138 -15.62 6.86 -6.24
CA ALA A 138 -17.07 6.91 -6.02
C ALA A 138 -17.80 7.77 -7.05
N THR A 139 -18.98 7.36 -7.44
CA THR A 139 -19.89 8.15 -8.29
C THR A 139 -20.49 9.32 -7.50
N ASN A 140 -20.50 10.52 -8.07
CA ASN A 140 -21.21 11.67 -7.52
C ASN A 140 -22.74 11.56 -7.71
N SER A 141 -23.50 12.46 -7.08
CA SER A 141 -24.97 12.36 -7.00
C SER A 141 -25.68 12.45 -8.36
N ASP A 142 -25.11 13.16 -9.31
CA ASP A 142 -25.67 13.35 -10.66
C ASP A 142 -25.08 12.45 -11.74
N GLY A 143 -24.18 11.52 -11.35
CA GLY A 143 -23.62 10.49 -12.24
C GLY A 143 -22.67 11.04 -13.30
N THR A 144 -21.97 12.15 -13.00
CA THR A 144 -21.09 12.83 -13.95
C THR A 144 -19.60 12.69 -13.62
N LYS A 145 -19.24 12.20 -12.42
CA LYS A 145 -17.87 12.01 -11.93
C LYS A 145 -17.70 10.67 -11.21
N GLY A 146 -16.47 10.25 -11.08
CA GLY A 146 -16.11 9.02 -10.39
C GLY A 146 -16.13 7.78 -11.28
N GLN A 147 -15.69 6.66 -10.72
CA GLN A 147 -15.50 5.38 -11.43
C GLN A 147 -14.51 5.52 -12.59
N GLN A 148 -13.46 6.32 -12.39
CA GLN A 148 -12.44 6.63 -13.39
C GLN A 148 -11.02 6.52 -12.83
N VAL A 149 -10.06 6.51 -13.75
CA VAL A 149 -8.64 6.71 -13.45
C VAL A 149 -8.15 7.86 -14.32
N HIS A 150 -7.49 8.83 -13.70
CA HIS A 150 -7.02 10.03 -14.37
C HIS A 150 -5.50 10.07 -14.41
N GLN A 151 -4.94 10.48 -15.56
CA GLN A 151 -3.53 10.81 -15.73
C GLN A 151 -3.37 12.32 -15.82
N PHE A 152 -2.47 12.86 -15.03
CA PHE A 152 -2.09 14.28 -15.07
C PHE A 152 -0.61 14.43 -15.42
N SER A 153 -0.25 15.54 -16.06
CA SER A 153 1.14 15.98 -16.07
C SER A 153 1.58 16.44 -14.67
N ALA A 154 2.87 16.57 -14.45
CA ALA A 154 3.40 17.12 -13.18
C ALA A 154 2.91 18.54 -12.89
N ASP A 155 2.50 19.30 -13.92
CA ASP A 155 1.96 20.66 -13.82
C ASP A 155 0.43 20.69 -13.69
N GLY A 156 -0.24 19.51 -13.65
CA GLY A 156 -1.68 19.37 -13.41
C GLY A 156 -2.57 19.42 -14.67
N GLU A 157 -2.01 19.30 -15.88
CA GLU A 157 -2.81 19.12 -17.09
C GLU A 157 -3.42 17.70 -17.10
N LEU A 158 -4.73 17.58 -17.31
CA LEU A 158 -5.40 16.28 -17.47
C LEU A 158 -5.05 15.70 -18.86
N LEU A 159 -4.26 14.63 -18.87
CA LEU A 159 -3.76 14.00 -20.11
C LEU A 159 -4.68 12.88 -20.60
N MET A 160 -5.23 12.10 -19.67
CA MET A 160 -6.08 10.93 -19.99
C MET A 160 -7.07 10.66 -18.88
N SER A 161 -8.22 10.06 -19.26
CA SER A 161 -9.16 9.46 -18.31
C SER A 161 -9.58 8.08 -18.82
N LEU A 162 -9.42 7.05 -17.98
CA LEU A 162 -9.94 5.71 -18.21
C LEU A 162 -11.26 5.53 -17.48
N GLY A 163 -12.12 4.66 -17.98
CA GLY A 163 -13.45 4.41 -17.42
C GLY A 163 -14.50 5.36 -17.96
N THR A 164 -15.75 5.13 -17.56
CA THR A 164 -16.91 5.96 -17.94
C THR A 164 -17.36 6.78 -16.73
N ALA A 165 -17.26 8.10 -16.85
CA ALA A 165 -17.58 9.03 -15.75
C ALA A 165 -18.94 8.71 -15.11
N GLY A 166 -18.95 8.58 -13.79
CA GLY A 166 -20.15 8.32 -12.99
C GLY A 166 -20.81 6.95 -13.19
N SER A 167 -20.26 6.08 -14.05
CA SER A 167 -20.88 4.81 -14.44
C SER A 167 -20.10 3.61 -13.93
N ALA A 168 -20.52 3.05 -12.79
CA ALA A 168 -19.97 1.81 -12.28
C ALA A 168 -20.38 0.62 -13.17
N GLY A 169 -19.46 -0.35 -13.34
CA GLY A 169 -19.77 -1.55 -14.11
C GLY A 169 -18.60 -2.52 -14.26
N SER A 170 -18.86 -3.66 -14.89
CA SER A 170 -17.88 -4.73 -15.10
C SER A 170 -17.34 -4.81 -16.54
N GLY A 171 -17.73 -3.89 -17.41
CA GLY A 171 -17.26 -3.84 -18.81
C GLY A 171 -15.79 -3.41 -18.93
N PRO A 172 -15.21 -3.53 -20.13
CA PRO A 172 -13.79 -3.20 -20.38
C PRO A 172 -13.46 -1.71 -20.24
N ASN A 173 -14.46 -0.83 -20.32
CA ASN A 173 -14.32 0.63 -20.17
C ASN A 173 -15.07 1.14 -18.95
N GLN A 174 -15.28 0.31 -17.95
CA GLN A 174 -15.96 0.65 -16.71
C GLN A 174 -15.15 0.14 -15.53
N PHE A 175 -15.21 0.87 -14.44
CA PHE A 175 -14.74 0.44 -13.13
C PHE A 175 -15.92 0.33 -12.15
N ASN A 176 -15.71 -0.38 -11.08
CA ASN A 176 -16.64 -0.42 -9.95
C ASN A 176 -15.86 -0.30 -8.65
N GLN A 177 -15.57 0.93 -8.27
CA GLN A 177 -14.69 1.31 -7.16
C GLN A 177 -13.21 0.95 -7.41
N PRO A 178 -12.55 1.65 -8.37
CA PRO A 178 -11.12 1.44 -8.62
C PRO A 178 -10.31 1.86 -7.37
N ASN A 179 -9.47 0.93 -6.89
CA ASN A 179 -8.68 1.13 -5.68
C ASN A 179 -7.33 1.78 -5.99
N ASP A 180 -6.58 1.20 -6.89
CA ASP A 180 -5.20 1.59 -7.14
C ASP A 180 -4.86 1.54 -8.64
N VAL A 181 -3.81 2.25 -9.02
CA VAL A 181 -3.29 2.31 -10.38
C VAL A 181 -1.78 2.36 -10.33
N ILE A 182 -1.12 1.55 -11.17
CA ILE A 182 0.34 1.61 -11.36
C ILE A 182 0.70 1.45 -12.84
N VAL A 183 1.86 1.95 -13.22
CA VAL A 183 2.43 1.79 -14.56
C VAL A 183 3.53 0.74 -14.53
N GLY A 184 3.37 -0.30 -15.34
CA GLY A 184 4.32 -1.40 -15.42
C GLY A 184 5.60 -1.06 -16.18
N PRO A 185 6.62 -1.93 -16.11
CA PRO A 185 7.90 -1.71 -16.79
C PRO A 185 7.80 -1.59 -18.30
N ASP A 186 6.74 -2.14 -18.90
CA ASP A 186 6.43 -2.05 -20.35
C ASP A 186 5.59 -0.81 -20.70
N GLY A 187 5.32 0.06 -19.75
CA GLY A 187 4.43 1.22 -19.87
C GLY A 187 2.94 0.88 -19.83
N SER A 188 2.55 -0.38 -19.71
CA SER A 188 1.16 -0.76 -19.54
C SER A 188 0.61 -0.24 -18.21
N ILE A 189 -0.66 0.14 -18.21
CA ILE A 189 -1.37 0.66 -17.04
C ILE A 189 -2.15 -0.49 -16.40
N TYR A 190 -1.97 -0.67 -15.10
CA TYR A 190 -2.69 -1.67 -14.31
C TYR A 190 -3.58 -0.97 -13.30
N VAL A 191 -4.83 -1.41 -13.22
CA VAL A 191 -5.82 -0.86 -12.29
C VAL A 191 -6.42 -2.00 -11.49
N SER A 192 -6.37 -1.90 -10.17
CA SER A 192 -7.13 -2.77 -9.27
C SER A 192 -8.54 -2.19 -9.08
N ASP A 193 -9.56 -3.02 -9.31
CA ASP A 193 -10.95 -2.59 -9.35
C ASP A 193 -11.85 -3.50 -8.51
N GLY A 194 -12.59 -2.92 -7.57
CA GLY A 194 -13.55 -3.62 -6.73
C GLY A 194 -13.23 -3.59 -5.23
N HIS A 195 -13.84 -2.66 -4.52
CA HIS A 195 -13.69 -2.51 -3.07
C HIS A 195 -14.79 -3.23 -2.28
N ASN A 196 -15.96 -3.43 -2.87
CA ASN A 196 -17.15 -3.97 -2.20
C ASN A 196 -17.01 -5.41 -1.68
N GLY A 197 -16.07 -6.19 -2.21
CA GLY A 197 -15.84 -7.58 -1.80
C GLY A 197 -15.37 -7.75 -0.36
N GLN A 198 -14.86 -6.70 0.27
CA GLN A 198 -14.36 -6.72 1.65
C GLN A 198 -15.40 -7.23 2.66
N GLY A 199 -16.65 -6.81 2.52
CA GLY A 199 -17.77 -7.25 3.38
C GLY A 199 -18.35 -8.63 3.04
N MET A 200 -17.95 -9.24 1.93
CA MET A 200 -18.49 -10.51 1.44
C MET A 200 -17.78 -11.70 2.09
N THR A 201 -18.16 -12.05 3.31
CA THR A 201 -17.47 -13.06 4.13
C THR A 201 -18.03 -14.47 4.00
N SER A 202 -19.07 -14.68 3.16
CA SER A 202 -19.66 -15.99 2.87
C SER A 202 -19.75 -16.25 1.37
N ASN A 203 -19.83 -17.52 0.97
CA ASN A 203 -20.03 -17.91 -0.43
C ASN A 203 -21.30 -17.28 -1.00
N GLN A 204 -22.39 -17.26 -0.23
CA GLN A 204 -23.65 -16.65 -0.65
C GLN A 204 -23.49 -15.14 -0.90
N ALA A 205 -22.84 -14.40 0.00
CA ALA A 205 -22.59 -12.97 -0.17
C ALA A 205 -21.71 -12.67 -1.40
N MET A 206 -20.72 -13.52 -1.68
CA MET A 206 -19.88 -13.39 -2.88
C MET A 206 -20.65 -13.68 -4.16
N GLU A 207 -21.56 -14.67 -4.17
CA GLU A 207 -22.44 -14.96 -5.31
C GLU A 207 -23.44 -13.83 -5.56
N GLU A 208 -24.06 -13.32 -4.52
CA GLU A 208 -24.97 -12.17 -4.58
C GLU A 208 -24.23 -10.92 -5.07
N GLY A 209 -23.00 -10.67 -4.59
CA GLY A 209 -22.15 -9.57 -5.03
C GLY A 209 -21.82 -9.65 -6.53
N ARG A 210 -21.43 -10.81 -7.03
CA ARG A 210 -21.18 -11.03 -8.46
C ARG A 210 -22.47 -10.81 -9.29
N ALA A 211 -23.58 -11.33 -8.81
CA ALA A 211 -24.87 -11.15 -9.47
C ALA A 211 -25.33 -9.68 -9.49
N ALA A 212 -24.95 -8.88 -8.50
CA ALA A 212 -25.20 -7.45 -8.43
C ALA A 212 -24.21 -6.61 -9.31
N GLY A 213 -23.26 -7.25 -9.98
CA GLY A 213 -22.30 -6.57 -10.85
C GLY A 213 -21.08 -5.98 -10.13
N ASN A 214 -20.86 -6.36 -8.87
CA ASN A 214 -19.65 -5.98 -8.16
C ASN A 214 -18.42 -6.68 -8.78
N THR A 215 -17.27 -6.01 -8.72
CA THR A 215 -16.00 -6.47 -9.27
C THR A 215 -14.99 -6.74 -8.18
N ALA A 216 -13.98 -7.55 -8.49
CA ALA A 216 -12.71 -7.67 -7.77
C ALA A 216 -11.71 -8.23 -8.78
N ARG A 217 -11.01 -7.34 -9.48
CA ARG A 217 -10.21 -7.69 -10.66
C ARG A 217 -9.02 -6.76 -10.82
N ILE A 218 -8.07 -7.19 -11.62
CA ILE A 218 -7.01 -6.34 -12.17
C ILE A 218 -7.30 -6.14 -13.65
N MET A 219 -7.20 -4.89 -14.11
CA MET A 219 -7.39 -4.52 -15.51
C MET A 219 -6.07 -3.97 -16.08
N LYS A 220 -5.68 -4.46 -17.25
CA LYS A 220 -4.48 -4.01 -17.97
C LYS A 220 -4.89 -3.22 -19.21
N PHE A 221 -4.26 -2.05 -19.38
CA PHE A 221 -4.43 -1.17 -20.52
C PHE A 221 -3.08 -0.89 -21.17
N SER A 222 -3.08 -0.55 -22.46
CA SER A 222 -1.89 -0.05 -23.14
C SER A 222 -1.49 1.33 -22.63
N PRO A 223 -0.26 1.82 -22.93
CA PRO A 223 0.15 3.19 -22.58
C PRO A 223 -0.80 4.28 -23.11
N GLU A 224 -1.52 4.02 -24.21
CA GLU A 224 -2.51 4.94 -24.78
C GLU A 224 -3.92 4.74 -24.24
N GLY A 225 -4.09 3.97 -23.16
CA GLY A 225 -5.36 3.74 -22.49
C GLY A 225 -6.30 2.75 -23.17
N ARG A 226 -5.83 1.94 -24.12
CA ARG A 226 -6.66 0.88 -24.75
C ARG A 226 -6.71 -0.34 -23.84
N PHE A 227 -7.90 -0.83 -23.54
CA PHE A 227 -8.09 -2.07 -22.80
C PHE A 227 -7.39 -3.25 -23.49
N ILE A 228 -6.59 -3.99 -22.74
CA ILE A 228 -5.89 -5.20 -23.21
C ILE A 228 -6.59 -6.43 -22.66
N LYS A 229 -6.69 -6.56 -21.34
CA LYS A 229 -7.25 -7.72 -20.65
C LYS A 229 -7.60 -7.41 -19.21
N GLN A 230 -8.28 -8.35 -18.57
CA GLN A 230 -8.51 -8.35 -17.13
C GLN A 230 -8.41 -9.78 -16.59
N TRP A 231 -8.16 -9.90 -15.28
CA TRP A 231 -8.23 -11.16 -14.56
C TRP A 231 -8.72 -10.93 -13.13
N GLY A 232 -9.13 -12.02 -12.47
CA GLY A 232 -9.75 -11.97 -11.16
C GLY A 232 -11.27 -11.88 -11.20
N SER A 233 -11.86 -12.25 -10.09
CA SER A 233 -13.27 -12.13 -9.80
C SER A 233 -13.46 -12.17 -8.27
N ILE A 234 -14.64 -11.81 -7.77
CA ILE A 234 -14.93 -11.91 -6.33
C ILE A 234 -14.80 -13.37 -5.90
N GLY A 235 -13.92 -13.67 -4.96
CA GLY A 235 -13.70 -15.02 -4.43
C GLY A 235 -12.51 -15.13 -3.49
N VAL A 236 -12.19 -16.37 -3.14
CA VAL A 236 -11.13 -16.70 -2.17
C VAL A 236 -10.04 -17.64 -2.72
N ARG A 237 -10.21 -18.13 -3.96
CA ARG A 237 -9.23 -19.01 -4.61
C ARG A 237 -8.03 -18.16 -5.09
N HIS A 238 -6.97 -18.85 -5.50
CA HIS A 238 -5.84 -18.17 -6.16
C HIS A 238 -6.31 -17.49 -7.46
N GLY A 239 -5.92 -16.22 -7.63
CA GLY A 239 -6.36 -15.39 -8.74
C GLY A 239 -7.80 -14.85 -8.63
N GLU A 240 -8.52 -15.14 -7.55
CA GLU A 240 -9.76 -14.44 -7.17
C GLU A 240 -9.44 -13.44 -6.06
N PHE A 241 -10.21 -12.38 -5.95
CA PHE A 241 -9.98 -11.33 -4.95
C PHE A 241 -11.26 -11.02 -4.16
N ARG A 242 -11.09 -10.49 -2.96
CA ARG A 242 -12.20 -9.84 -2.26
C ARG A 242 -12.05 -8.32 -2.25
N THR A 243 -10.82 -7.84 -2.16
CA THR A 243 -10.52 -6.41 -2.27
C THR A 243 -9.06 -6.27 -2.73
N PRO A 244 -8.80 -6.25 -4.04
CA PRO A 244 -7.47 -5.96 -4.56
C PRO A 244 -7.20 -4.46 -4.32
N HIS A 245 -6.54 -4.12 -3.20
CA HIS A 245 -6.52 -2.76 -2.67
C HIS A 245 -5.30 -1.95 -3.09
N ALA A 246 -4.13 -2.59 -3.11
CA ALA A 246 -2.89 -1.97 -3.56
C ALA A 246 -2.11 -2.92 -4.46
N MET A 247 -1.27 -2.35 -5.31
CA MET A 247 -0.42 -3.09 -6.24
C MET A 247 0.99 -2.52 -6.24
N GLU A 248 1.98 -3.39 -6.52
CA GLU A 248 3.36 -2.95 -6.69
C GLU A 248 4.14 -3.94 -7.57
N PHE A 249 5.09 -3.45 -8.36
CA PHE A 249 6.02 -4.29 -9.11
C PHE A 249 7.27 -4.57 -8.29
N ASP A 250 7.77 -5.82 -8.37
CA ASP A 250 9.08 -6.16 -7.86
C ASP A 250 10.20 -5.88 -8.88
N SER A 251 11.46 -6.06 -8.45
CA SER A 251 12.65 -5.83 -9.31
C SER A 251 12.68 -6.73 -10.56
N GLN A 252 11.90 -7.81 -10.59
CA GLN A 252 11.77 -8.72 -11.74
C GLN A 252 10.60 -8.34 -12.66
N GLY A 253 9.89 -7.25 -12.37
CA GLY A 253 8.71 -6.81 -13.12
C GLY A 253 7.50 -7.73 -12.94
N ARG A 254 7.39 -8.42 -11.80
CA ARG A 254 6.22 -9.22 -11.44
C ARG A 254 5.29 -8.38 -10.57
N LEU A 255 4.00 -8.61 -10.72
CA LEU A 255 2.96 -7.82 -10.06
C LEU A 255 2.53 -8.46 -8.74
N TRP A 256 2.72 -7.74 -7.64
CA TRP A 256 2.17 -8.07 -6.34
C TRP A 256 0.86 -7.32 -6.11
N VAL A 257 -0.16 -8.04 -5.66
CA VAL A 257 -1.49 -7.51 -5.37
C VAL A 257 -1.84 -7.76 -3.90
N ALA A 258 -2.12 -6.69 -3.18
CA ALA A 258 -2.63 -6.76 -1.82
C ALA A 258 -4.13 -7.07 -1.84
N ASP A 259 -4.48 -8.33 -1.71
CA ASP A 259 -5.87 -8.79 -1.59
C ASP A 259 -6.36 -8.66 -0.14
N ARG A 260 -6.65 -7.41 0.26
CA ARG A 260 -6.97 -7.02 1.63
C ARG A 260 -8.10 -7.82 2.24
N GLY A 261 -9.15 -8.07 1.47
CA GLY A 261 -10.31 -8.82 1.93
C GLY A 261 -10.01 -10.28 2.23
N ASN A 262 -9.00 -10.86 1.61
CA ASN A 262 -8.53 -12.25 1.84
C ASN A 262 -7.25 -12.30 2.70
N HIS A 263 -6.75 -11.17 3.20
CA HIS A 263 -5.60 -11.09 4.12
C HIS A 263 -4.32 -11.68 3.53
N ARG A 264 -4.02 -11.37 2.26
CA ARG A 264 -2.88 -11.96 1.55
C ARG A 264 -2.28 -11.01 0.52
N LEU A 265 -1.03 -11.30 0.15
CA LEU A 265 -0.42 -10.83 -1.11
C LEU A 265 -0.55 -11.95 -2.13
N GLU A 266 -0.89 -11.62 -3.36
CA GLU A 266 -0.82 -12.54 -4.50
C GLU A 266 0.13 -12.00 -5.56
N LEU A 267 0.96 -12.90 -6.10
CA LEU A 267 1.94 -12.63 -7.13
C LEU A 267 1.45 -13.10 -8.49
N PHE A 268 1.61 -12.25 -9.48
CA PHE A 268 1.29 -12.53 -10.88
C PHE A 268 2.45 -12.15 -11.81
N ASP A 269 2.53 -12.79 -12.95
CA ASP A 269 3.29 -12.23 -14.07
C ASP A 269 2.52 -11.07 -14.74
N GLN A 270 3.14 -10.37 -15.67
CA GLN A 270 2.52 -9.24 -16.37
C GLN A 270 1.35 -9.65 -17.27
N ASP A 271 1.18 -10.94 -17.51
CA ASP A 271 0.06 -11.52 -18.23
C ASP A 271 -1.09 -11.98 -17.32
N GLY A 272 -0.97 -11.76 -16.01
CA GLY A 272 -1.99 -12.09 -15.02
C GLY A 272 -2.06 -13.58 -14.68
N ASN A 273 -1.02 -14.35 -14.99
CA ASN A 273 -0.91 -15.73 -14.51
C ASN A 273 -0.49 -15.72 -13.05
N TYR A 274 -1.25 -16.42 -12.21
CA TYR A 274 -0.95 -16.58 -10.80
C TYR A 274 0.35 -17.36 -10.56
N LEU A 275 1.18 -16.88 -9.63
CA LEU A 275 2.47 -17.49 -9.29
C LEU A 275 2.54 -17.92 -7.83
N GLU A 276 2.15 -17.08 -6.86
CA GLU A 276 2.36 -17.31 -5.44
C GLU A 276 1.33 -16.55 -4.58
N SER A 277 1.10 -17.00 -3.33
CA SER A 277 0.37 -16.25 -2.29
C SER A 277 1.14 -16.23 -0.98
N ARG A 278 1.08 -15.09 -0.25
CA ARG A 278 1.65 -14.89 1.09
C ARG A 278 0.61 -14.37 2.07
N TYR A 279 0.65 -14.86 3.30
CA TYR A 279 -0.35 -14.58 4.33
C TYR A 279 0.22 -13.91 5.58
N THR A 280 1.49 -13.51 5.56
CA THR A 280 2.23 -12.99 6.73
C THR A 280 2.10 -11.49 6.95
N TYR A 281 1.46 -10.75 6.02
CA TYR A 281 1.40 -9.29 6.07
C TYR A 281 0.09 -8.70 6.64
N GLY A 282 -0.93 -9.51 6.85
CA GLY A 282 -2.22 -9.08 7.42
C GLY A 282 -3.22 -8.54 6.40
N ARG A 283 -4.06 -7.59 6.83
CA ARG A 283 -5.03 -6.89 5.97
C ARG A 283 -4.40 -5.65 5.34
N ILE A 284 -3.67 -5.88 4.28
CA ILE A 284 -2.82 -4.87 3.65
C ILE A 284 -3.67 -3.86 2.91
N SER A 285 -3.60 -2.59 3.31
CA SER A 285 -4.23 -1.47 2.61
C SER A 285 -3.27 -0.81 1.63
N GLY A 286 -2.02 -0.55 2.03
CA GLY A 286 -0.98 0.00 1.18
C GLY A 286 0.22 -0.95 1.08
N LEU A 287 0.87 -0.93 -0.07
CA LEU A 287 2.02 -1.75 -0.39
C LEU A 287 3.09 -0.88 -1.03
N PHE A 288 4.32 -1.03 -0.60
CA PHE A 288 5.50 -0.44 -1.24
C PHE A 288 6.61 -1.49 -1.29
N ILE A 289 7.24 -1.65 -2.44
CA ILE A 289 8.36 -2.57 -2.65
C ILE A 289 9.56 -1.75 -3.08
N THR A 290 10.64 -1.81 -2.31
CA THR A 290 11.87 -1.09 -2.62
C THR A 290 12.62 -1.72 -3.79
N ALA A 291 13.55 -0.99 -4.39
CA ALA A 291 14.36 -1.49 -5.52
C ALA A 291 15.21 -2.72 -5.19
N ASP A 292 15.48 -2.98 -3.91
CA ASP A 292 16.16 -4.18 -3.39
C ASP A 292 15.19 -5.25 -2.87
N ASP A 293 13.93 -5.20 -3.29
CA ASP A 293 12.87 -6.16 -2.99
C ASP A 293 12.54 -6.29 -1.49
N MET A 294 12.56 -5.19 -0.74
CA MET A 294 11.97 -5.14 0.59
C MET A 294 10.53 -4.67 0.52
N VAL A 295 9.64 -5.45 1.10
CA VAL A 295 8.20 -5.15 1.23
C VAL A 295 7.97 -4.30 2.46
N TYR A 296 7.21 -3.23 2.28
CA TYR A 296 6.56 -2.45 3.34
C TYR A 296 5.06 -2.54 3.13
N ALA A 297 4.38 -3.28 3.99
CA ALA A 297 2.94 -3.51 3.90
C ALA A 297 2.23 -2.91 5.12
N ILE A 298 1.38 -1.91 4.89
CA ILE A 298 0.61 -1.28 5.95
C ILE A 298 -0.74 -1.96 6.13
N ASP A 299 -0.98 -2.47 7.32
CA ASP A 299 -2.25 -3.04 7.74
C ASP A 299 -3.04 -2.00 8.54
N SER A 300 -4.07 -1.43 7.95
CA SER A 300 -4.94 -0.44 8.59
C SER A 300 -6.31 -1.01 9.00
N GLU A 301 -6.61 -2.24 8.60
CA GLU A 301 -7.96 -2.80 8.64
C GLU A 301 -8.10 -4.04 9.53
N SER A 302 -7.01 -4.59 10.08
CA SER A 302 -7.11 -5.66 11.06
C SER A 302 -7.83 -5.18 12.31
N SER A 303 -8.74 -5.99 12.83
CA SER A 303 -9.60 -5.61 13.95
C SER A 303 -10.02 -6.84 14.76
N PRO A 304 -10.57 -6.68 15.97
CA PRO A 304 -11.08 -7.80 16.76
C PRO A 304 -12.13 -8.67 16.06
N THR A 305 -12.74 -8.17 15.01
CA THR A 305 -13.75 -8.91 14.22
C THR A 305 -13.34 -9.13 12.78
N GLY A 306 -12.50 -8.26 12.22
CA GLY A 306 -12.09 -8.33 10.82
C GLY A 306 -10.89 -9.24 10.55
N HIS A 307 -9.93 -9.29 11.48
CA HIS A 307 -8.75 -10.17 11.42
C HIS A 307 -8.25 -10.41 12.84
N VAL A 308 -8.92 -11.32 13.54
CA VAL A 308 -8.77 -11.55 14.98
C VAL A 308 -7.31 -11.87 15.35
N GLY A 309 -6.80 -11.16 16.37
CA GLY A 309 -5.43 -11.37 16.87
C GLY A 309 -4.35 -10.57 16.13
N TRP A 310 -4.67 -9.98 14.98
CA TRP A 310 -3.73 -9.15 14.22
C TRP A 310 -3.79 -7.68 14.65
N ARG A 311 -2.65 -7.02 14.61
CA ARG A 311 -2.52 -5.58 14.87
C ARG A 311 -2.24 -4.81 13.60
N ASN A 312 -2.77 -3.59 13.56
CA ASN A 312 -2.44 -2.57 12.57
C ASN A 312 -0.96 -2.17 12.69
N GLY A 313 -0.39 -1.71 11.60
CA GLY A 313 0.99 -1.24 11.52
C GLY A 313 1.68 -1.68 10.23
N VAL A 314 2.95 -1.32 10.08
CA VAL A 314 3.74 -1.63 8.89
C VAL A 314 4.58 -2.87 9.14
N ARG A 315 4.34 -3.92 8.37
CA ARG A 315 5.17 -5.14 8.36
C ARG A 315 6.20 -5.04 7.26
N ILE A 316 7.45 -5.33 7.62
CA ILE A 316 8.59 -5.20 6.72
C ILE A 316 9.26 -6.57 6.60
N GLY A 317 9.51 -7.00 5.37
CA GLY A 317 10.19 -8.28 5.09
C GLY A 317 10.71 -8.36 3.67
N PRO A 318 11.70 -9.24 3.41
CA PRO A 318 12.27 -9.41 2.08
C PRO A 318 11.35 -10.24 1.17
N LEU A 319 11.32 -9.91 -0.12
CA LEU A 319 10.56 -10.69 -1.12
C LEU A 319 11.14 -12.08 -1.43
N ASN A 320 12.35 -12.38 -1.03
CA ASN A 320 12.96 -13.68 -1.31
C ASN A 320 12.52 -14.79 -0.33
N ASP A 321 11.85 -14.42 0.75
CA ASP A 321 11.21 -15.36 1.69
C ASP A 321 9.96 -14.73 2.33
N ASP A 322 9.20 -15.50 3.12
CA ASP A 322 7.94 -15.08 3.73
C ASP A 322 8.13 -14.65 5.21
N ARG A 323 9.30 -14.07 5.57
CA ARG A 323 9.58 -13.61 6.92
C ARG A 323 9.29 -12.14 7.10
N ILE A 324 8.67 -11.79 8.21
CA ILE A 324 8.61 -10.42 8.69
C ILE A 324 9.84 -10.18 9.59
N VAL A 325 10.66 -9.21 9.24
CA VAL A 325 11.92 -8.91 9.92
C VAL A 325 11.85 -7.64 10.77
N ALA A 326 10.86 -6.77 10.52
CA ALA A 326 10.65 -5.55 11.28
C ALA A 326 9.18 -5.14 11.28
N PHE A 327 8.80 -4.33 12.26
CA PHE A 327 7.44 -3.83 12.42
C PHE A 327 7.45 -2.37 12.92
N ILE A 328 6.83 -1.46 12.16
CA ILE A 328 6.58 -0.10 12.61
C ILE A 328 5.19 -0.07 13.26
N GLN A 329 5.17 0.22 14.53
CA GLN A 329 3.92 0.36 15.28
C GLN A 329 3.18 1.63 14.84
N PRO A 330 1.85 1.61 14.82
CA PRO A 330 1.06 2.82 14.67
C PRO A 330 1.49 3.85 15.71
N PHE A 331 1.39 5.14 15.39
CA PHE A 331 1.81 6.17 16.32
C PHE A 331 0.92 6.23 17.59
N GLU A 332 -0.36 5.90 17.46
CA GLU A 332 -1.24 5.63 18.61
C GLU A 332 -1.48 4.12 18.72
N ARG A 333 -0.99 3.56 19.81
CA ARG A 333 -1.21 2.17 20.17
C ARG A 333 -2.15 2.09 21.36
N ASP A 334 -3.32 1.48 21.18
CA ASP A 334 -4.15 1.04 22.29
C ASP A 334 -3.99 -0.47 22.48
N ASP A 335 -3.27 -0.86 23.52
CA ASP A 335 -3.02 -2.28 23.83
C ASP A 335 -4.28 -3.06 24.23
N ARG A 336 -5.39 -2.36 24.53
CA ARG A 336 -6.69 -2.96 24.89
C ARG A 336 -7.50 -3.38 23.66
N VAL A 337 -7.24 -2.75 22.52
CA VAL A 337 -8.00 -2.94 21.29
C VAL A 337 -7.02 -3.16 20.16
N TYR A 338 -6.48 -4.11 19.80
CA TYR A 338 -5.55 -4.43 18.69
C TYR A 338 -5.48 -3.40 17.52
N HIS A 339 -6.01 -2.21 17.75
CA HIS A 339 -6.02 -1.10 16.83
C HIS A 339 -4.89 -0.14 17.15
N GLY A 340 -4.50 0.58 16.19
CA GLY A 340 -3.74 1.80 16.21
C GLY A 340 -4.18 2.63 15.03
N THR A 341 -3.69 3.82 14.91
CA THR A 341 -3.83 4.62 13.71
C THR A 341 -2.72 4.22 12.75
N ALA A 342 -3.03 3.35 11.83
CA ALA A 342 -2.17 3.03 10.70
C ALA A 342 -2.83 3.52 9.43
N GLY A 343 -2.08 4.21 8.59
CA GLY A 343 -2.57 4.74 7.33
C GLY A 343 -3.03 3.67 6.33
N GLU A 344 -3.78 4.08 5.32
CA GLU A 344 -4.14 3.20 4.21
C GLU A 344 -3.07 3.14 3.13
N GLY A 345 -2.41 4.27 2.84
CA GLY A 345 -1.32 4.33 1.87
C GLY A 345 0.05 4.36 2.55
N ILE A 346 1.06 3.91 1.85
CA ILE A 346 2.44 3.88 2.31
C ILE A 346 3.40 4.20 1.18
N ALA A 347 4.45 4.98 1.48
CA ALA A 347 5.58 5.22 0.60
C ALA A 347 6.87 5.23 1.41
N VAL A 348 8.00 4.89 0.77
CA VAL A 348 9.32 4.85 1.43
C VAL A 348 10.32 5.60 0.57
N ASP A 349 10.97 6.61 1.13
CA ASP A 349 11.98 7.37 0.41
C ASP A 349 13.35 6.65 0.36
N ALA A 350 14.28 7.19 -0.44
CA ALA A 350 15.61 6.59 -0.61
C ALA A 350 16.46 6.57 0.67
N ASP A 351 16.10 7.37 1.68
CA ASP A 351 16.75 7.37 2.98
C ASP A 351 16.11 6.34 3.94
N GLY A 352 15.05 5.65 3.50
CA GLY A 352 14.28 4.66 4.25
C GLY A 352 13.20 5.26 5.15
N ASN A 353 12.95 6.57 5.10
CA ASN A 353 11.84 7.15 5.86
C ASN A 353 10.52 6.66 5.28
N VAL A 354 9.61 6.26 6.17
CA VAL A 354 8.29 5.77 5.81
C VAL A 354 7.26 6.88 5.96
N TYR A 355 6.40 7.01 4.97
CA TYR A 355 5.28 7.94 4.96
C TYR A 355 3.97 7.15 4.89
N ALA A 356 3.04 7.45 5.79
CA ALA A 356 1.72 6.85 5.81
C ALA A 356 0.66 7.90 5.47
N ALA A 357 -0.23 7.56 4.53
CA ALA A 357 -1.43 8.33 4.25
C ALA A 357 -2.54 7.85 5.18
N GLU A 358 -2.94 8.72 6.10
CA GLU A 358 -3.88 8.37 7.16
C GLU A 358 -5.30 8.27 6.61
N GLY A 359 -5.84 7.07 6.61
CA GLY A 359 -7.19 6.80 6.16
C GLY A 359 -8.27 7.44 7.03
N PRO A 360 -9.54 7.28 6.66
CA PRO A 360 -10.66 7.92 7.35
C PRO A 360 -10.76 7.56 8.83
N ASN A 361 -10.28 6.38 9.23
CA ASN A 361 -10.31 5.93 10.61
C ASN A 361 -9.26 6.60 11.49
N SER A 362 -8.21 7.14 10.90
CA SER A 362 -7.08 7.75 11.61
C SER A 362 -7.16 9.27 11.69
N LEU A 363 -7.91 9.91 10.81
CA LEU A 363 -7.94 11.38 10.67
C LEU A 363 -8.30 12.11 11.97
N SER A 364 -9.29 11.63 12.70
CA SER A 364 -9.73 12.25 13.96
C SER A 364 -8.71 12.12 15.10
N GLN A 365 -7.82 11.16 15.01
CA GLN A 365 -6.79 10.86 16.02
C GLN A 365 -5.44 11.45 15.59
N ALA A 366 -5.10 11.35 14.30
CA ALA A 366 -3.87 11.89 13.74
C ALA A 366 -3.85 13.43 13.70
N GLY A 367 -5.00 14.06 13.61
CA GLY A 367 -5.11 15.50 13.47
C GLY A 367 -4.63 16.04 12.11
N GLY A 368 -4.24 15.16 11.20
CA GLY A 368 -3.74 15.45 9.87
C GLY A 368 -3.81 14.23 8.97
N ALA A 369 -3.47 14.38 7.68
CA ALA A 369 -3.64 13.32 6.68
C ALA A 369 -2.39 12.46 6.50
N PHE A 370 -1.22 12.92 6.92
CA PHE A 370 0.05 12.19 6.72
C PHE A 370 0.88 12.10 7.98
N THR A 371 1.52 10.95 8.15
CA THR A 371 2.48 10.67 9.22
C THR A 371 3.81 10.27 8.59
N LYS A 372 4.92 10.87 9.03
CA LYS A 372 6.27 10.47 8.65
C LYS A 372 6.93 9.72 9.80
N TYR A 373 7.51 8.59 9.49
CA TYR A 373 8.31 7.74 10.39
C TYR A 373 9.78 7.78 9.93
N PRO A 374 10.59 8.70 10.47
CA PRO A 374 12.01 8.78 10.12
C PRO A 374 12.77 7.56 10.63
N VAL A 375 13.59 6.96 9.78
CA VAL A 375 14.58 5.95 10.23
C VAL A 375 15.71 6.62 11.00
N ARG A 376 16.36 5.85 11.90
CA ARG A 376 17.50 6.28 12.70
C ARG A 376 18.78 5.62 12.26
#